data_0d3051e8d9b91b04ee7b959e9758781e
#
_entry.id   0d3051e8d9b91b04ee7b959e9758781e
#
_cell.length_a   1.000
_cell.length_b   1.000
_cell.length_c   1.000
_cell.angle_alpha   90.00
_cell.angle_beta   90.00
_cell.angle_gamma   90.00
#
_symmetry.space_group_name_H-M   'P 1'
#
loop_
_entity.id
_entity.type
_entity.pdbx_description
1 polymer ?
#
loop_
_entity_poly.entity_id
_entity_poly.type
_entity_poly.pdbx_seq_one_letter_code
_entity_poly.pdbx_strand_id
1 'polypeptide(L)'
;MAGISHIIEHLNLPEEVKNDIVAVYRLIAEAESHVHGKTVEEIHFHEVGSLDAVADVAGVCLLVHMLGVERIVASPVHVGSGQVRCAHGILPVPAPATAHILRDVPIYGGAIRGELCTPTGAALLKHFVTEFGSMPVMKVEKIGYGMGNKEFEAAN
;
A
#
# COMPACT_ATOMS: atom_id res chain seq x y z
N MET A 1 -10.86 5.73 11.35
CA MET A 1 -11.38 4.36 11.13
C MET A 1 -12.90 4.29 11.01
N ALA A 2 -13.71 4.79 11.95
CA ALA A 2 -15.18 4.62 11.91
C ALA A 2 -15.86 5.02 10.58
N GLY A 3 -15.47 6.16 9.97
CA GLY A 3 -16.04 6.59 8.69
C GLY A 3 -15.71 5.65 7.52
N ILE A 4 -14.49 5.10 7.49
CA ILE A 4 -14.08 4.13 6.46
C ILE A 4 -14.82 2.82 6.64
N SER A 5 -14.92 2.30 7.86
CA SER A 5 -15.68 1.08 8.15
C SER A 5 -17.14 1.21 7.70
N HIS A 6 -17.76 2.37 7.97
CA HIS A 6 -19.14 2.62 7.53
C HIS A 6 -19.26 2.59 5.99
N ILE A 7 -18.32 3.17 5.26
CA ILE A 7 -18.31 3.11 3.79
C ILE A 7 -18.20 1.66 3.32
N ILE A 8 -17.23 0.90 3.87
CA ILE A 8 -16.95 -0.48 3.48
C ILE A 8 -18.16 -1.38 3.71
N GLU A 9 -18.87 -1.23 4.84
CA GLU A 9 -20.08 -1.99 5.16
C GLU A 9 -21.16 -1.86 4.07
N HIS A 10 -21.27 -0.67 3.45
CA HIS A 10 -22.28 -0.40 2.42
C HIS A 10 -21.84 -0.77 0.99
N LEU A 11 -20.58 -1.19 0.80
CA LEU A 11 -20.13 -1.69 -0.49
C LEU A 11 -20.75 -3.07 -0.79
N ASN A 12 -21.24 -3.25 -2.01
CA ASN A 12 -21.74 -4.53 -2.48
C ASN A 12 -20.57 -5.44 -2.91
N LEU A 13 -19.78 -5.89 -1.93
CA LEU A 13 -18.59 -6.72 -2.09
C LEU A 13 -18.69 -7.97 -1.22
N PRO A 14 -17.99 -9.07 -1.59
CA PRO A 14 -17.85 -10.23 -0.73
C PRO A 14 -17.26 -9.86 0.64
N GLU A 15 -17.69 -10.55 1.69
CA GLU A 15 -17.23 -10.28 3.06
C GLU A 15 -15.71 -10.46 3.21
N GLU A 16 -15.12 -11.42 2.50
CA GLU A 16 -13.67 -11.62 2.47
C GLU A 16 -12.95 -10.37 1.94
N VAL A 17 -13.45 -9.78 0.85
CA VAL A 17 -12.91 -8.54 0.28
C VAL A 17 -13.05 -7.36 1.26
N LYS A 18 -14.19 -7.24 1.94
CA LYS A 18 -14.38 -6.20 2.97
C LYS A 18 -13.40 -6.36 4.13
N ASN A 19 -13.15 -7.59 4.56
CA ASN A 19 -12.18 -7.89 5.60
C ASN A 19 -10.76 -7.52 5.18
N ASP A 20 -10.37 -7.79 3.93
CA ASP A 20 -9.08 -7.38 3.38
C ASP A 20 -8.93 -5.86 3.35
N ILE A 21 -9.96 -5.14 2.90
CA ILE A 21 -9.95 -3.67 2.89
C ILE A 21 -9.74 -3.13 4.31
N VAL A 22 -10.48 -3.66 5.30
CA VAL A 22 -10.33 -3.25 6.70
C VAL A 22 -8.93 -3.55 7.23
N ALA A 23 -8.35 -4.71 6.90
CA ALA A 23 -7.01 -5.10 7.31
C ALA A 23 -5.95 -4.16 6.72
N VAL A 24 -6.05 -3.81 5.44
CA VAL A 24 -5.16 -2.83 4.79
C VAL A 24 -5.25 -1.46 5.47
N TYR A 25 -6.46 -0.97 5.72
CA TYR A 25 -6.65 0.30 6.43
C TYR A 25 -6.15 0.28 7.86
N ARG A 26 -6.21 -0.87 8.54
CA ARG A 26 -5.63 -1.03 9.88
C ARG A 26 -4.12 -0.85 9.87
N LEU A 27 -3.41 -1.44 8.91
CA LEU A 27 -1.96 -1.26 8.75
C LEU A 27 -1.60 0.21 8.56
N ILE A 28 -2.36 0.94 7.74
CA ILE A 28 -2.15 2.38 7.53
C ILE A 28 -2.44 3.16 8.83
N ALA A 29 -3.55 2.88 9.50
CA ALA A 29 -3.92 3.55 10.73
C ALA A 29 -2.91 3.35 11.86
N GLU A 30 -2.38 2.14 12.02
CA GLU A 30 -1.34 1.81 12.99
C GLU A 30 -0.04 2.57 12.71
N ALA A 31 0.35 2.67 11.42
CA ALA A 31 1.53 3.42 11.02
C ALA A 31 1.37 4.92 11.28
N GLU A 32 0.24 5.50 10.90
CA GLU A 32 -0.07 6.92 11.16
C GLU A 32 -0.15 7.21 12.66
N SER A 33 -0.77 6.31 13.43
CA SER A 33 -0.81 6.37 14.89
C SER A 33 0.59 6.44 15.50
N HIS A 34 1.48 5.57 15.03
CA HIS A 34 2.87 5.55 15.48
C HIS A 34 3.62 6.83 15.13
N VAL A 35 3.48 7.32 13.90
CA VAL A 35 4.17 8.54 13.41
C VAL A 35 3.70 9.79 14.14
N HIS A 36 2.39 9.89 14.41
CA HIS A 36 1.80 11.07 15.04
C HIS A 36 1.74 10.99 16.57
N GLY A 37 2.07 9.84 17.19
CA GLY A 37 1.96 9.63 18.63
C GLY A 37 0.52 9.77 19.16
N LYS A 38 -0.48 9.39 18.33
CA LYS A 38 -1.90 9.43 18.63
C LYS A 38 -2.48 8.02 18.63
N THR A 39 -3.65 7.83 19.24
CA THR A 39 -4.35 6.56 19.12
C THR A 39 -4.96 6.39 17.73
N VAL A 40 -5.23 5.15 17.33
CA VAL A 40 -5.83 4.85 16.01
C VAL A 40 -7.20 5.53 15.84
N GLU A 41 -7.94 5.70 16.93
CA GLU A 41 -9.24 6.38 16.96
C GLU A 41 -9.13 7.89 16.68
N GLU A 42 -8.02 8.50 17.06
CA GLU A 42 -7.73 9.93 16.88
C GLU A 42 -7.10 10.25 15.54
N ILE A 43 -6.72 9.22 14.75
CA ILE A 43 -6.15 9.43 13.42
C ILE A 43 -7.22 9.92 12.46
N HIS A 44 -6.96 11.08 11.87
CA HIS A 44 -7.71 11.61 10.75
C HIS A 44 -6.93 11.28 9.46
N PHE A 45 -7.53 10.48 8.61
CA PHE A 45 -6.95 10.16 7.30
C PHE A 45 -7.08 11.36 6.37
N HIS A 46 -6.04 12.19 6.28
CA HIS A 46 -6.06 13.39 5.44
C HIS A 46 -5.98 13.07 3.95
N GLU A 47 -5.16 12.10 3.56
CA GLU A 47 -4.94 11.71 2.17
C GLU A 47 -5.57 10.35 1.84
N VAL A 48 -5.40 9.36 2.71
CA VAL A 48 -5.88 7.98 2.49
C VAL A 48 -7.35 7.75 2.88
N GLY A 49 -8.03 8.75 3.43
CA GLY A 49 -9.45 8.70 3.77
C GLY A 49 -10.38 9.27 2.68
N SER A 50 -9.84 9.71 1.56
CA SER A 50 -10.64 10.15 0.42
C SER A 50 -11.37 8.99 -0.25
N LEU A 51 -12.48 9.28 -0.93
CA LEU A 51 -13.22 8.24 -1.67
C LEU A 51 -12.36 7.57 -2.75
N ASP A 52 -11.44 8.33 -3.36
CA ASP A 52 -10.50 7.78 -4.36
C ASP A 52 -9.58 6.74 -3.73
N ALA A 53 -9.02 7.03 -2.56
CA ALA A 53 -8.16 6.08 -1.85
C ALA A 53 -8.93 4.81 -1.41
N VAL A 54 -10.20 4.97 -1.01
CA VAL A 54 -11.05 3.81 -0.69
C VAL A 54 -11.33 2.99 -1.95
N ALA A 55 -11.58 3.63 -3.09
CA ALA A 55 -11.80 2.95 -4.36
C ALA A 55 -10.55 2.19 -4.82
N ASP A 56 -9.35 2.77 -4.67
CA ASP A 56 -8.09 2.12 -5.00
C ASP A 56 -7.86 0.86 -4.16
N VAL A 57 -7.98 0.96 -2.84
CA VAL A 57 -7.81 -0.20 -1.94
C VAL A 57 -8.86 -1.25 -2.22
N ALA A 58 -10.14 -0.87 -2.33
CA ALA A 58 -11.23 -1.80 -2.60
C ALA A 58 -11.07 -2.49 -3.96
N GLY A 59 -10.63 -1.73 -4.98
CA GLY A 59 -10.35 -2.25 -6.32
C GLY A 59 -9.26 -3.31 -6.31
N VAL A 60 -8.14 -3.05 -5.64
CA VAL A 60 -7.04 -4.02 -5.53
C VAL A 60 -7.48 -5.26 -4.75
N CYS A 61 -8.14 -5.11 -3.60
CA CYS A 61 -8.65 -6.25 -2.82
C CYS A 61 -9.62 -7.12 -3.63
N LEU A 62 -10.55 -6.49 -4.36
CA LEU A 62 -11.49 -7.21 -5.22
C LEU A 62 -10.77 -7.95 -6.35
N LEU A 63 -9.80 -7.30 -7.01
CA LEU A 63 -9.06 -7.92 -8.13
C LEU A 63 -8.20 -9.09 -7.65
N VAL A 64 -7.54 -8.98 -6.51
CA VAL A 64 -6.78 -10.09 -5.90
C VAL A 64 -7.72 -11.25 -5.56
N HIS A 65 -8.87 -10.97 -4.96
CA HIS A 65 -9.89 -11.99 -4.68
C HIS A 65 -10.37 -12.69 -5.97
N MET A 66 -10.65 -11.92 -7.04
CA MET A 66 -11.08 -12.47 -8.33
C MET A 66 -10.01 -13.31 -9.03
N LEU A 67 -8.72 -13.02 -8.80
CA LEU A 67 -7.62 -13.83 -9.31
C LEU A 67 -7.56 -15.21 -8.65
N GLY A 68 -8.03 -15.34 -7.41
CA GLY A 68 -8.10 -16.61 -6.68
C GLY A 68 -6.74 -17.28 -6.49
N VAL A 69 -5.68 -16.48 -6.34
CA VAL A 69 -4.30 -16.99 -6.20
C VAL A 69 -4.02 -17.39 -4.76
N GLU A 70 -3.34 -18.53 -4.59
CA GLU A 70 -2.95 -19.05 -3.26
C GLU A 70 -1.61 -18.47 -2.77
N ARG A 71 -0.78 -17.98 -3.69
CA ARG A 71 0.57 -17.48 -3.38
C ARG A 71 0.88 -16.23 -4.19
N ILE A 72 1.32 -15.20 -3.48
CA ILE A 72 1.76 -13.94 -4.07
C ILE A 72 3.23 -13.74 -3.67
N VAL A 73 4.11 -13.70 -4.65
CA VAL A 73 5.54 -13.44 -4.46
C VAL A 73 5.88 -12.07 -5.01
N ALA A 74 6.54 -11.24 -4.22
CA ALA A 74 7.01 -9.95 -4.66
C ALA A 74 8.54 -9.85 -4.58
N SER A 75 9.13 -9.08 -5.48
CA SER A 75 10.54 -8.66 -5.36
C SER A 75 10.72 -7.76 -4.12
N PRO A 76 11.96 -7.52 -3.66
CA PRO A 76 12.24 -6.44 -2.72
C PRO A 76 11.64 -5.13 -3.23
N VAL A 77 11.09 -4.32 -2.32
CA VAL A 77 10.32 -3.13 -2.68
C VAL A 77 11.25 -1.96 -2.99
N HIS A 78 11.15 -1.40 -4.19
CA HIS A 78 11.85 -0.17 -4.58
C HIS A 78 11.09 1.02 -3.98
N VAL A 79 11.58 1.59 -2.89
CA VAL A 79 10.93 2.70 -2.20
C VAL A 79 11.28 4.07 -2.77
N GLY A 80 12.35 4.15 -3.56
CA GLY A 80 12.90 5.41 -4.06
C GLY A 80 13.87 6.04 -3.07
N SER A 81 14.23 7.31 -3.29
CA SER A 81 15.22 8.04 -2.48
C SER A 81 14.92 9.54 -2.41
N GLY A 82 15.65 10.24 -1.54
CA GLY A 82 15.55 11.69 -1.40
C GLY A 82 14.40 12.12 -0.51
N GLN A 83 13.58 13.05 -1.00
CA GLN A 83 12.50 13.67 -0.23
C GLN A 83 11.22 13.76 -1.08
N VAL A 84 10.07 13.73 -0.40
CA VAL A 84 8.75 13.96 -0.99
C VAL A 84 8.05 15.11 -0.27
N ARG A 85 7.33 15.94 -1.03
CA ARG A 85 6.45 16.97 -0.48
C ARG A 85 5.02 16.42 -0.38
N CYS A 86 4.46 16.48 0.81
CA CYS A 86 3.09 16.03 1.10
C CYS A 86 2.38 17.04 2.02
N ALA A 87 1.16 16.73 2.46
CA ALA A 87 0.38 17.57 3.38
C ALA A 87 1.13 17.87 4.70
N HIS A 88 2.01 16.97 5.14
CA HIS A 88 2.83 17.11 6.37
C HIS A 88 4.16 17.85 6.14
N GLY A 89 4.37 18.43 4.96
CA GLY A 89 5.60 19.13 4.60
C GLY A 89 6.55 18.30 3.74
N ILE A 90 7.85 18.45 3.95
CA ILE A 90 8.90 17.70 3.23
C ILE A 90 9.35 16.55 4.11
N LEU A 91 9.15 15.34 3.64
CA LEU A 91 9.51 14.11 4.33
C LEU A 91 10.60 13.34 3.58
N PRO A 92 11.41 12.54 4.29
CA PRO A 92 12.36 11.63 3.65
C PRO A 92 11.60 10.52 2.88
N VAL A 93 12.28 9.88 1.92
CA VAL A 93 11.79 8.69 1.23
C VAL A 93 12.59 7.47 1.70
N PRO A 94 11.91 6.39 2.16
CA PRO A 94 10.46 6.28 2.33
C PRO A 94 9.92 7.20 3.42
N ALA A 95 8.65 7.65 3.25
CA ALA A 95 7.97 8.42 4.28
C ALA A 95 7.84 7.61 5.58
N PRO A 96 7.78 8.27 6.77
CA PRO A 96 7.79 7.56 8.05
C PRO A 96 6.71 6.48 8.19
N ALA A 97 5.48 6.74 7.71
CA ALA A 97 4.40 5.76 7.72
C ALA A 97 4.72 4.57 6.80
N THR A 98 5.21 4.82 5.59
CA THR A 98 5.66 3.77 4.66
C THR A 98 6.76 2.91 5.27
N ALA A 99 7.77 3.54 5.89
CA ALA A 99 8.86 2.83 6.55
C ALA A 99 8.35 1.96 7.71
N HIS A 100 7.36 2.45 8.47
CA HIS A 100 6.75 1.69 9.56
C HIS A 100 5.98 0.47 9.05
N ILE A 101 5.18 0.60 7.98
CA ILE A 101 4.43 -0.50 7.37
C ILE A 101 5.39 -1.56 6.83
N LEU A 102 6.47 -1.15 6.18
CA LEU A 102 7.44 -2.05 5.54
C LEU A 102 8.47 -2.65 6.50
N ARG A 103 8.30 -2.54 7.82
CA ARG A 103 9.15 -3.30 8.76
C ARG A 103 9.10 -4.79 8.43
N ASP A 104 10.27 -5.43 8.45
CA ASP A 104 10.47 -6.86 8.11
C ASP A 104 10.21 -7.20 6.61
N VAL A 105 10.00 -6.20 5.76
CA VAL A 105 9.91 -6.34 4.31
C VAL A 105 11.24 -5.92 3.70
N PRO A 106 11.85 -6.69 2.77
CA PRO A 106 13.07 -6.26 2.10
C PRO A 106 12.78 -5.06 1.19
N ILE A 107 13.49 -3.96 1.43
CA ILE A 107 13.36 -2.71 0.68
C ILE A 107 14.71 -2.21 0.15
N TYR A 108 14.69 -1.38 -0.88
CA TYR A 108 15.89 -0.68 -1.37
C TYR A 108 15.56 0.71 -1.94
N GLY A 109 16.53 1.64 -1.87
CA GLY A 109 16.33 3.03 -2.29
C GLY A 109 16.54 3.26 -3.79
N GLY A 110 17.48 2.54 -4.40
CA GLY A 110 17.83 2.72 -5.82
C GLY A 110 18.35 4.12 -6.17
N ALA A 111 18.41 4.44 -7.46
CA ALA A 111 18.90 5.71 -7.98
C ALA A 111 17.78 6.74 -8.24
N ILE A 112 16.53 6.31 -8.30
CA ILE A 112 15.39 7.18 -8.60
C ILE A 112 15.11 8.09 -7.41
N ARG A 113 15.07 9.41 -7.67
CA ARG A 113 14.69 10.41 -6.68
C ARG A 113 13.18 10.61 -6.67
N GLY A 114 12.57 10.35 -5.53
CA GLY A 114 11.12 10.45 -5.33
C GLY A 114 10.57 9.22 -4.64
N GLU A 115 9.31 9.31 -4.25
CA GLU A 115 8.58 8.23 -3.61
C GLU A 115 8.02 7.28 -4.67
N LEU A 116 8.44 6.02 -4.62
CA LEU A 116 7.98 4.94 -5.50
C LEU A 116 7.00 4.00 -4.80
N CYS A 117 7.00 3.98 -3.48
CA CYS A 117 6.06 3.19 -2.69
C CYS A 117 5.37 4.09 -1.67
N THR A 118 4.06 4.30 -1.86
CA THR A 118 3.22 5.07 -0.95
C THR A 118 2.79 4.23 0.25
N PRO A 119 2.26 4.85 1.34
CA PRO A 119 1.70 4.10 2.46
C PRO A 119 0.62 3.08 2.04
N THR A 120 -0.25 3.46 1.10
CA THR A 120 -1.28 2.56 0.54
C THR A 120 -0.67 1.36 -0.18
N GLY A 121 0.30 1.60 -1.06
CA GLY A 121 1.01 0.53 -1.78
C GLY A 121 1.76 -0.40 -0.82
N ALA A 122 2.42 0.16 0.19
CA ALA A 122 3.11 -0.59 1.25
C ALA A 122 2.15 -1.49 2.04
N ALA A 123 0.97 -0.97 2.41
CA ALA A 123 -0.03 -1.72 3.15
C ALA A 123 -0.63 -2.87 2.33
N LEU A 124 -0.92 -2.64 1.05
CA LEU A 124 -1.38 -3.68 0.12
C LEU A 124 -0.33 -4.79 -0.05
N LEU A 125 0.95 -4.42 -0.27
CA LEU A 125 2.03 -5.39 -0.35
C LEU A 125 2.18 -6.18 0.96
N LYS A 126 2.19 -5.50 2.10
CA LYS A 126 2.33 -6.14 3.42
C LYS A 126 1.19 -7.11 3.73
N HIS A 127 -0.03 -6.81 3.25
CA HIS A 127 -1.21 -7.64 3.48
C HIS A 127 -1.25 -8.87 2.59
N PHE A 128 -1.02 -8.70 1.27
CA PHE A 128 -1.25 -9.76 0.30
C PHE A 128 -0.02 -10.60 -0.03
N VAL A 129 1.19 -10.06 0.08
CA VAL A 129 2.39 -10.80 -0.31
C VAL A 129 2.72 -11.86 0.72
N THR A 130 2.79 -13.10 0.26
CA THR A 130 3.13 -14.26 1.09
C THR A 130 4.63 -14.48 1.22
N GLU A 131 5.41 -14.00 0.24
CA GLU A 131 6.86 -14.16 0.21
C GLU A 131 7.53 -13.01 -0.56
N PHE A 132 8.57 -12.43 0.03
CA PHE A 132 9.42 -11.44 -0.64
C PHE A 132 10.76 -12.07 -1.01
N GLY A 133 11.19 -11.90 -2.26
CA GLY A 133 12.46 -12.45 -2.71
C GLY A 133 12.68 -12.35 -4.20
N SER A 134 13.61 -13.14 -4.70
CA SER A 134 13.88 -13.25 -6.14
C SER A 134 12.72 -13.92 -6.85
N MET A 135 12.52 -13.58 -8.11
CA MET A 135 11.52 -14.25 -8.96
C MET A 135 11.77 -15.76 -8.97
N PRO A 136 10.79 -16.59 -8.58
CA PRO A 136 10.92 -18.04 -8.59
C PRO A 136 10.96 -18.57 -10.03
N VAL A 137 11.39 -19.82 -10.20
CA VAL A 137 11.25 -20.52 -11.48
C VAL A 137 9.76 -20.75 -11.72
N MET A 138 9.23 -20.16 -12.80
CA MET A 138 7.81 -20.22 -13.14
C MET A 138 7.57 -20.18 -14.63
N LYS A 139 6.35 -20.53 -15.06
CA LYS A 139 5.86 -20.27 -16.42
C LYS A 139 4.94 -19.06 -16.39
N VAL A 140 5.18 -18.11 -17.28
CA VAL A 140 4.34 -16.92 -17.41
C VAL A 140 3.14 -17.27 -18.29
N GLU A 141 1.94 -17.17 -17.74
CA GLU A 141 0.69 -17.38 -18.46
C GLU A 141 0.04 -16.06 -18.87
N LYS A 142 0.10 -15.06 -18.00
CA LYS A 142 -0.46 -13.73 -18.23
C LYS A 142 0.47 -12.67 -17.67
N ILE A 143 0.45 -11.49 -18.27
CA ILE A 143 1.23 -10.34 -17.84
C ILE A 143 0.29 -9.13 -17.72
N GLY A 144 0.42 -8.38 -16.65
CA GLY A 144 -0.25 -7.10 -16.43
C GLY A 144 0.77 -6.06 -15.99
N TYR A 145 0.58 -4.83 -16.43
CA TYR A 145 1.36 -3.67 -15.99
C TYR A 145 0.44 -2.61 -15.42
N GLY A 146 0.87 -1.99 -14.34
CA GLY A 146 0.21 -0.84 -13.75
C GLY A 146 1.26 0.18 -13.34
N MET A 147 1.05 1.44 -13.68
CA MET A 147 1.94 2.54 -13.31
C MET A 147 1.13 3.74 -12.84
N GLY A 148 1.76 4.56 -11.99
CA GLY A 148 1.18 5.85 -11.59
C GLY A 148 1.39 6.94 -12.65
N ASN A 149 0.97 8.16 -12.31
CA ASN A 149 1.07 9.32 -13.20
C ASN A 149 2.42 10.05 -13.12
N LYS A 150 3.31 9.65 -12.22
CA LYS A 150 4.63 10.25 -12.10
C LYS A 150 5.55 9.69 -13.18
N GLU A 151 6.28 10.58 -13.84
CA GLU A 151 7.33 10.22 -14.80
C GLU A 151 8.70 10.28 -14.12
N PHE A 152 9.51 9.27 -14.37
CA PHE A 152 10.88 9.15 -13.88
C PHE A 152 11.84 8.89 -15.04
N GLU A 153 13.13 9.12 -14.84
CA GLU A 153 14.17 8.87 -15.87
C GLU A 153 14.38 7.37 -16.18
N ALA A 154 13.86 6.51 -15.32
CA ALA A 154 13.91 5.06 -15.49
C ALA A 154 12.55 4.45 -15.22
N ALA A 155 12.34 3.23 -15.66
CA ALA A 155 11.13 2.46 -15.35
C ALA A 155 10.98 2.28 -13.84
N ASN A 156 9.78 2.47 -13.36
CA ASN A 156 9.37 2.34 -11.96
C ASN A 156 8.42 1.16 -11.78
#